data_46448b318cccb896ac6251b0cbc818bf
#
_entry.id   46448b318cccb896ac6251b0cbc818bf
#
_cell.length_a   1.000
_cell.length_b   1.000
_cell.length_c   1.000
_cell.angle_alpha   90.00
_cell.angle_beta   90.00
_cell.angle_gamma   90.00
#
_symmetry.space_group_name_H-M   'P 1'
#
loop_
_entity.id
_entity.type
_entity.pdbx_description
1 polymer ?
#
loop_
_entity_poly.entity_id
_entity_poly.type
_entity_poly.pdbx_seq_one_letter_code
_entity_poly.pdbx_strand_id
1 'polypeptide(L)'
;MKTLLVIKDDCLNSLMAVNWAKRELKEFEIVDINESPEVAMVYGVVDIPTLLKVNQHGMVDRVSGYNADLYNKLMEDGING
;
A
#
# COMPACT_ATOMS: atom_id res chain seq x y z
N MET A 1 -0.30 -9.95 10.04
CA MET A 1 0.12 -8.71 9.34
C MET A 1 -0.70 -8.53 8.08
N LYS A 2 -1.09 -7.31 7.78
CA LYS A 2 -1.97 -6.99 6.69
C LYS A 2 -1.27 -6.05 5.72
N THR A 3 -1.50 -6.26 4.43
CA THR A 3 -0.94 -5.38 3.39
C THR A 3 -2.08 -4.57 2.79
N LEU A 4 -1.93 -3.25 2.82
CA LEU A 4 -2.91 -2.32 2.28
C LEU A 4 -2.27 -1.52 1.15
N LEU A 5 -2.98 -1.39 0.05
CA LEU A 5 -2.58 -0.52 -1.03
C LEU A 5 -3.59 0.63 -1.12
N VAL A 6 -3.16 1.81 -0.74
CA VAL A 6 -4.01 3.00 -0.76
C VAL A 6 -3.88 3.68 -2.11
N ILE A 7 -4.99 3.82 -2.79
CA ILE A 7 -5.04 4.33 -4.16
C ILE A 7 -6.06 5.45 -4.29
N LYS A 8 -6.04 6.07 -5.47
CA LYS A 8 -7.04 7.06 -5.85
C LYS A 8 -7.45 6.76 -7.29
N ASP A 9 -8.74 6.87 -7.58
CA ASP A 9 -9.23 6.81 -8.96
C ASP A 9 -8.58 7.93 -9.76
N ASP A 10 -8.48 7.77 -11.07
CA ASP A 10 -7.92 8.77 -11.99
C ASP A 10 -6.41 9.00 -11.83
N CYS A 11 -5.73 8.11 -11.13
CA CYS A 11 -4.29 8.22 -10.93
C CYS A 11 -3.56 7.09 -11.67
N LEU A 12 -2.74 7.45 -12.65
CA LEU A 12 -1.99 6.46 -13.41
C LEU A 12 -1.07 5.63 -12.52
N ASN A 13 -0.40 6.27 -11.58
CA ASN A 13 0.49 5.57 -10.65
C ASN A 13 -0.29 4.60 -9.75
N SER A 14 -1.51 4.95 -9.37
CA SER A 14 -2.37 4.03 -8.62
C SER A 14 -2.69 2.80 -9.45
N LEU A 15 -3.01 2.99 -10.73
CA LEU A 15 -3.28 1.87 -11.62
C LEU A 15 -2.06 0.95 -11.75
N MET A 16 -0.89 1.53 -11.90
CA MET A 16 0.37 0.76 -11.98
C MET A 16 0.61 -0.02 -10.70
N ALA A 17 0.36 0.59 -9.54
CA ALA A 17 0.51 -0.07 -8.25
C ALA A 17 -0.47 -1.23 -8.09
N VAL A 18 -1.72 -1.04 -8.50
CA VAL A 18 -2.73 -2.11 -8.45
C VAL A 18 -2.33 -3.27 -9.33
N ASN A 19 -1.87 -2.99 -10.55
CA ASN A 19 -1.42 -4.04 -11.47
C ASN A 19 -0.23 -4.81 -10.89
N TRP A 20 0.71 -4.09 -10.28
CA TRP A 20 1.83 -4.72 -9.60
C TRP A 20 1.34 -5.65 -8.48
N ALA A 21 0.42 -5.17 -7.65
CA ALA A 21 -0.07 -5.95 -6.51
C ALA A 21 -0.81 -7.21 -6.96
N LYS A 22 -1.63 -7.10 -7.99
CA LYS A 22 -2.35 -8.26 -8.52
C LYS A 22 -1.40 -9.32 -9.08
N ARG A 23 -0.27 -8.89 -9.61
CA ARG A 23 0.74 -9.78 -10.17
C ARG A 23 1.64 -10.41 -9.11
N GLU A 24 2.02 -9.62 -8.09
CA GLU A 24 3.05 -10.00 -7.14
C GLU A 24 2.53 -10.46 -5.78
N LEU A 25 1.35 -10.04 -5.38
CA LEU A 25 0.83 -10.30 -4.03
C LEU A 25 -0.32 -11.28 -4.07
N LYS A 26 -0.35 -12.20 -3.09
CA LYS A 26 -1.47 -13.15 -2.93
C LYS A 26 -2.57 -12.55 -2.08
N GLU A 27 -2.20 -11.82 -1.03
CA GLU A 27 -3.17 -11.23 -0.09
C GLU A 27 -2.87 -9.76 0.10
N PHE A 28 -3.82 -8.93 -0.21
CA PHE A 28 -3.73 -7.49 0.01
C PHE A 28 -5.13 -6.89 -0.08
N GLU A 29 -5.29 -5.72 0.53
CA GLU A 29 -6.52 -4.96 0.40
C GLU A 29 -6.25 -3.68 -0.37
N ILE A 30 -7.15 -3.36 -1.30
CA ILE A 30 -7.13 -2.09 -2.01
C ILE A 30 -8.03 -1.13 -1.23
N VAL A 31 -7.49 0.03 -0.89
CA VAL A 31 -8.24 1.07 -0.19
C VAL A 31 -8.28 2.30 -1.09
N ASP A 32 -9.47 2.65 -1.57
CA ASP A 32 -9.67 3.86 -2.34
C ASP A 32 -9.85 5.02 -1.37
N ILE A 33 -8.98 6.02 -1.48
CA ILE A 33 -8.98 7.15 -0.55
C ILE A 33 -10.29 7.95 -0.62
N ASN A 34 -10.99 7.90 -1.76
CA ASN A 34 -12.28 8.58 -1.91
C ASN A 34 -13.39 7.85 -1.17
N GLU A 35 -13.28 6.53 -1.06
CA GLU A 35 -14.27 5.71 -0.36
C GLU A 35 -13.96 5.60 1.13
N SER A 36 -12.68 5.56 1.49
CA SER A 36 -12.24 5.34 2.87
C SER A 36 -11.15 6.34 3.25
N PRO A 37 -11.48 7.63 3.29
CA PRO A 37 -10.48 8.65 3.62
C PRO A 37 -9.90 8.52 5.03
N GLU A 38 -10.62 7.89 5.94
CA GLU A 38 -10.15 7.67 7.31
C GLU A 38 -8.88 6.82 7.37
N VAL A 39 -8.67 5.94 6.40
CA VAL A 39 -7.44 5.12 6.37
C VAL A 39 -6.22 6.02 6.17
N ALA A 40 -6.31 6.99 5.28
CA ALA A 40 -5.23 7.94 5.06
C ALA A 40 -4.95 8.75 6.31
N MET A 41 -6.00 9.14 7.04
CA MET A 41 -5.85 9.91 8.27
C MET A 41 -5.19 9.09 9.37
N VAL A 42 -5.63 7.84 9.54
CA VAL A 42 -5.12 6.96 10.60
C VAL A 42 -3.63 6.65 10.40
N TYR A 43 -3.22 6.41 9.17
CA TYR A 43 -1.83 6.02 8.88
C TYR A 43 -0.97 7.15 8.36
N GLY A 44 -1.52 8.36 8.29
CA GLY A 44 -0.76 9.53 7.85
C GLY A 44 -0.33 9.46 6.39
N VAL A 45 -1.16 8.89 5.54
CA VAL A 45 -0.85 8.77 4.11
C VAL A 45 -1.07 10.12 3.44
N VAL A 46 -0.02 10.65 2.81
CA VAL A 46 -0.08 11.93 2.10
C VAL A 46 0.15 11.79 0.61
N ASP A 47 0.82 10.73 0.19
CA ASP A 47 1.09 10.47 -1.23
C ASP A 47 0.28 9.26 -1.69
N ILE A 48 -0.20 9.29 -2.92
CA ILE A 48 -0.97 8.23 -3.52
C ILE A 48 -0.27 7.80 -4.80
N PRO A 49 -0.09 6.50 -5.03
CA PRO A 49 -0.43 5.37 -4.16
C PRO A 49 0.56 5.20 -3.01
N THR A 50 0.15 4.48 -1.98
CA THR A 50 1.05 4.11 -0.88
C THR A 50 0.80 2.65 -0.51
N LEU A 51 1.87 1.88 -0.44
CA LEU A 51 1.81 0.49 0.01
C LEU A 51 2.16 0.45 1.50
N LEU A 52 1.26 -0.11 2.30
CA LEU A 52 1.40 -0.18 3.75
C LEU A 52 1.46 -1.62 4.22
N LYS A 53 2.30 -1.86 5.22
CA LYS A 53 2.24 -3.08 6.02
C LYS A 53 1.78 -2.69 7.42
N VAL A 54 0.72 -3.32 7.89
CA VAL A 54 0.15 -3.02 9.20
C VAL A 54 -0.03 -4.30 10.00
N ASN A 55 0.08 -4.19 11.31
CA ASN A 55 -0.24 -5.26 12.24
C ASN A 55 -1.30 -4.78 13.22
N GLN A 56 -1.60 -5.59 14.23
CA GLN A 56 -2.63 -5.24 15.21
C GLN A 56 -2.28 -4.00 16.05
N HIS A 57 -1.02 -3.57 16.02
CA HIS A 57 -0.55 -2.40 16.77
C HIS A 57 -0.48 -1.14 15.91
N GLY A 58 -0.74 -1.27 14.60
CA GLY A 58 -0.71 -0.13 13.66
C GLY A 58 0.22 -0.37 12.49
N MET A 59 0.68 0.73 11.86
CA MET A 59 1.54 0.65 10.69
C MET A 59 2.93 0.16 11.08
N VAL A 60 3.44 -0.80 10.33
CA VAL A 60 4.81 -1.31 10.51
C VAL A 60 5.76 -0.57 9.59
N ASP A 61 5.40 -0.43 8.31
CA ASP A 61 6.26 0.23 7.33
C ASP A 61 5.43 0.62 6.11
N ARG A 62 6.00 1.47 5.26
CA ARG A 62 5.31 1.90 4.04
C ARG A 62 6.27 2.37 2.98
N VAL A 63 5.77 2.37 1.74
CA VAL A 63 6.43 3.01 0.59
C VAL A 63 5.44 3.98 -0.02
N SER A 64 5.78 5.25 -0.02
CA SER A 64 4.97 6.31 -0.63
C SER A 64 5.27 6.40 -2.12
N GLY A 65 4.21 6.57 -2.91
CA GLY A 65 4.33 6.61 -4.36
C GLY A 65 4.46 5.22 -4.96
N TYR A 66 4.52 5.16 -6.30
CA TYR A 66 4.71 3.88 -6.98
C TYR A 66 6.19 3.66 -7.26
N ASN A 67 6.74 2.59 -6.71
CA ASN A 67 8.11 2.17 -6.95
C ASN A 67 8.20 0.66 -6.74
N ALA A 68 8.23 -0.08 -7.83
CA ALA A 68 8.19 -1.53 -7.78
C ALA A 68 9.36 -2.12 -6.99
N ASP A 69 10.55 -1.55 -7.12
CA ASP A 69 11.73 -2.06 -6.40
C ASP A 69 11.57 -1.89 -4.90
N LEU A 70 11.08 -0.74 -4.46
CA LEU A 70 10.85 -0.48 -3.03
C LEU A 70 9.69 -1.31 -2.51
N TYR A 71 8.65 -1.53 -3.33
CA TYR A 71 7.54 -2.41 -2.97
C TYR A 71 8.03 -3.83 -2.74
N ASN A 72 8.86 -4.34 -3.64
CA ASN A 72 9.44 -5.68 -3.50
C ASN A 72 10.28 -5.77 -2.24
N LYS A 73 11.07 -4.76 -1.96
CA LYS A 73 11.91 -4.73 -0.77
C LYS A 73 11.07 -4.70 0.51
N LEU A 74 10.00 -3.91 0.51
CA LEU A 74 9.08 -3.84 1.64
C LEU A 74 8.50 -5.22 1.97
N MET A 75 8.10 -5.95 0.94
CA MET A 75 7.51 -7.27 1.14
C MET A 75 8.55 -8.30 1.57
N GLU A 76 9.78 -8.19 1.09
CA GLU A 76 10.87 -9.06 1.53
C GLU A 76 11.21 -8.84 3.00
N ASP A 77 11.34 -7.58 3.41
CA ASP A 77 11.62 -7.23 4.80
C ASP A 77 10.54 -7.78 5.73
N GLY A 78 9.30 -7.83 5.25
CA GLY A 78 8.19 -8.39 6.00
C GLY A 78 8.33 -9.89 6.23
N ILE A 79 8.98 -10.61 5.32
CA ILE A 79 9.20 -12.04 5.45
C ILE A 79 10.22 -12.32 6.54
N ASN A 80 11.21 -11.46 6.66
CA ASN A 80 12.29 -11.60 7.61
C ASN A 80 12.00 -11.00 8.97
N GLY A 81 10.94 -10.23 9.06
CA GLY A 81 10.57 -9.51 10.28
C GLY A 81 9.74 -10.33 11.27
#